data_dd3f08eb3c4c941233ae9d4d4711c8b0
#
_entry.id   dd3f08eb3c4c941233ae9d4d4711c8b0
#
_cell.length_a   1.000
_cell.length_b   1.000
_cell.length_c   1.000
_cell.angle_alpha   90.00
_cell.angle_beta   90.00
_cell.angle_gamma   90.00
#
_symmetry.space_group_name_H-M   'P 1'
#
loop_
_entity.id
_entity.type
_entity.pdbx_description
1 polymer ?
#
loop_
_entity_poly.entity_id
_entity_poly.type
_entity_poly.pdbx_seq_one_letter_code
_entity_poly.pdbx_strand_id
1 'polypeptide(L)'
;VVVVHLPAAGFRYSTNQLFWLAALPALSGATLRFFYAFAVPVFGGRRWTALSTASLLLPALGVGFAVQDPTTPFEVMVLLSLLCGLGGGNFASSMAHVSFFYPKSSVGTALGLNAGLGNLGVSIAQLVVPLVIGAGLFGALGGAPQSQADGPPLWLQNAGFVWVPFIVASSLAAWFGMNDIAAMKASFADQAVIFQRKHNWIMCWLYTGTFGSFIGYSAGF
;
A
#
# COMPACT_ATOMS: atom_id res chain seq x y z
N VAL A 1 10.95 -1.64 -8.53
CA VAL A 1 12.18 -0.83 -8.59
C VAL A 1 13.20 -1.36 -7.58
N VAL A 2 12.98 -1.27 -6.25
CA VAL A 2 13.98 -1.68 -5.22
C VAL A 2 14.45 -3.13 -5.42
N VAL A 3 13.54 -4.08 -5.59
CA VAL A 3 13.83 -5.52 -5.73
C VAL A 3 14.81 -5.81 -6.87
N VAL A 4 14.74 -5.06 -7.96
CA VAL A 4 15.63 -5.24 -9.13
C VAL A 4 17.09 -4.85 -8.80
N HIS A 5 17.30 -3.90 -7.90
CA HIS A 5 18.62 -3.40 -7.52
C HIS A 5 19.26 -4.18 -6.35
N LEU A 6 18.52 -5.04 -5.65
CA LEU A 6 19.04 -5.81 -4.52
C LEU A 6 20.29 -6.66 -4.87
N PRO A 7 20.31 -7.40 -6.00
CA PRO A 7 21.51 -8.20 -6.35
C PRO A 7 22.74 -7.32 -6.58
N ALA A 8 22.57 -6.18 -7.25
CA ALA A 8 23.67 -5.23 -7.50
C ALA A 8 24.16 -4.56 -6.20
N ALA A 9 23.28 -4.44 -5.20
CA ALA A 9 23.63 -3.93 -3.86
C ALA A 9 24.23 -5.00 -2.92
N GLY A 10 24.51 -6.21 -3.43
CA GLY A 10 25.20 -7.27 -2.70
C GLY A 10 24.29 -8.32 -2.04
N PHE A 11 22.98 -8.25 -2.21
CA PHE A 11 22.07 -9.27 -1.69
C PHE A 11 22.16 -10.56 -2.49
N ARG A 12 22.31 -11.70 -1.80
CA ARG A 12 22.46 -13.02 -2.41
C ARG A 12 21.14 -13.76 -2.55
N TYR A 13 20.09 -13.07 -3.02
CA TYR A 13 18.78 -13.70 -3.24
C TYR A 13 18.70 -14.30 -4.64
N SER A 14 18.10 -15.49 -4.74
CA SER A 14 17.82 -16.13 -6.02
C SER A 14 16.76 -15.33 -6.80
N THR A 15 16.75 -15.49 -8.12
CA THR A 15 15.74 -14.86 -8.99
C THR A 15 14.32 -15.19 -8.53
N ASN A 16 14.06 -16.43 -8.11
CA ASN A 16 12.75 -16.83 -7.59
C ASN A 16 12.40 -16.08 -6.30
N GLN A 17 13.34 -15.90 -5.38
CA GLN A 17 13.13 -15.10 -4.15
C GLN A 17 12.79 -13.64 -4.47
N LEU A 18 13.44 -13.04 -5.45
CA LEU A 18 13.14 -11.67 -5.90
C LEU A 18 11.73 -11.54 -6.47
N PHE A 19 11.29 -12.53 -7.28
CA PHE A 19 9.90 -12.56 -7.76
C PHE A 19 8.88 -12.67 -6.61
N TRP A 20 9.17 -13.50 -5.61
CA TRP A 20 8.32 -13.56 -4.41
C TRP A 20 8.24 -12.22 -3.69
N LEU A 21 9.36 -11.54 -3.44
CA LEU A 21 9.36 -10.22 -2.81
C LEU A 21 8.54 -9.19 -3.59
N ALA A 22 8.53 -9.27 -4.91
CA ALA A 22 7.72 -8.40 -5.75
C ALA A 22 6.22 -8.74 -5.72
N ALA A 23 5.86 -10.03 -5.58
CA ALA A 23 4.48 -10.49 -5.62
C ALA A 23 3.75 -10.40 -4.26
N LEU A 24 4.48 -10.59 -3.15
CA LEU A 24 3.90 -10.66 -1.80
C LEU A 24 3.09 -9.42 -1.38
N PRO A 25 3.49 -8.18 -1.69
CA PRO A 25 2.69 -7.00 -1.37
C PRO A 25 1.31 -7.01 -2.03
N ALA A 26 1.24 -7.47 -3.28
CA ALA A 26 -0.04 -7.58 -4.00
C ALA A 26 -0.94 -8.66 -3.40
N LEU A 27 -0.36 -9.81 -3.04
CA LEU A 27 -1.08 -10.92 -2.42
C LEU A 27 -1.64 -10.53 -1.05
N SER A 28 -0.81 -9.98 -0.17
CA SER A 28 -1.24 -9.54 1.16
C SER A 28 -2.24 -8.38 1.08
N GLY A 29 -2.02 -7.41 0.18
CA GLY A 29 -2.94 -6.31 -0.05
C GLY A 29 -4.30 -6.77 -0.54
N ALA A 30 -4.36 -7.72 -1.46
CA ALA A 30 -5.62 -8.30 -1.93
C ALA A 30 -6.37 -9.03 -0.80
N THR A 31 -5.67 -9.82 0.00
CA THR A 31 -6.24 -10.54 1.15
C THR A 31 -6.77 -9.56 2.20
N LEU A 32 -6.01 -8.52 2.52
CA LEU A 32 -6.40 -7.51 3.52
C LEU A 32 -7.62 -6.69 3.10
N ARG A 33 -7.86 -6.49 1.80
CA ARG A 33 -9.08 -5.81 1.30
C ARG A 33 -10.36 -6.45 1.83
N PHE A 34 -10.37 -7.78 1.93
CA PHE A 34 -11.51 -8.50 2.48
C PHE A 34 -11.81 -8.06 3.91
N PHE A 35 -10.83 -8.02 4.78
CA PHE A 35 -11.01 -7.62 6.18
C PHE A 35 -11.26 -6.12 6.33
N TYR A 36 -10.56 -5.30 5.56
CA TYR A 36 -10.68 -3.83 5.60
C TYR A 36 -12.05 -3.33 5.12
N ALA A 37 -12.73 -4.06 4.25
CA ALA A 37 -14.08 -3.72 3.82
C ALA A 37 -15.08 -3.66 4.99
N PHE A 38 -14.88 -4.50 6.02
CA PHE A 38 -15.72 -4.56 7.20
C PHE A 38 -15.24 -3.69 8.37
N ALA A 39 -14.05 -3.14 8.27
CA ALA A 39 -13.42 -2.46 9.39
C ALA A 39 -14.06 -1.11 9.72
N VAL A 40 -14.46 -0.35 8.70
CA VAL A 40 -15.04 0.99 8.88
C VAL A 40 -16.30 0.99 9.72
N PRO A 41 -17.32 0.15 9.47
CA PRO A 41 -18.51 0.07 10.31
C PRO A 41 -18.25 -0.42 11.74
N VAL A 42 -17.20 -1.22 11.95
CA VAL A 42 -16.86 -1.80 13.27
C VAL A 42 -16.06 -0.81 14.12
N PHE A 43 -14.98 -0.24 13.56
CA PHE A 43 -14.00 0.58 14.30
C PHE A 43 -14.23 2.09 14.17
N GLY A 44 -15.06 2.51 13.21
CA GLY A 44 -15.20 3.92 12.81
C GLY A 44 -14.20 4.31 11.72
N GLY A 45 -14.66 5.16 10.79
CA GLY A 45 -13.88 5.53 9.61
C GLY A 45 -12.63 6.34 9.95
N ARG A 46 -12.75 7.32 10.85
CA ARG A 46 -11.64 8.17 11.30
C ARG A 46 -10.52 7.34 11.95
N ARG A 47 -10.88 6.56 12.96
CA ARG A 47 -9.90 5.76 13.72
C ARG A 47 -9.23 4.73 12.83
N TRP A 48 -10.04 4.03 12.04
CA TRP A 48 -9.52 3.00 11.14
C TRP A 48 -8.56 3.59 10.11
N THR A 49 -8.96 4.67 9.42
CA THR A 49 -8.11 5.31 8.41
C THR A 49 -6.80 5.81 9.00
N ALA A 50 -6.84 6.47 10.14
CA ALA A 50 -5.64 6.98 10.79
C ALA A 50 -4.68 5.85 11.21
N LEU A 51 -5.20 4.79 11.87
CA LEU A 51 -4.37 3.68 12.36
C LEU A 51 -3.84 2.82 11.21
N SER A 52 -4.67 2.50 10.22
CA SER A 52 -4.26 1.71 9.07
C SER A 52 -3.26 2.47 8.18
N THR A 53 -3.38 3.80 8.09
CA THR A 53 -2.37 4.62 7.41
C THR A 53 -1.08 4.66 8.23
N ALA A 54 -1.15 4.87 9.55
CA ALA A 54 0.03 4.87 10.42
C ALA A 54 0.78 3.53 10.38
N SER A 55 0.09 2.41 10.23
CA SER A 55 0.72 1.09 10.13
C SER A 55 1.67 0.95 8.94
N LEU A 56 1.52 1.78 7.90
CA LEU A 56 2.44 1.82 6.76
C LEU A 56 3.84 2.35 7.11
N LEU A 57 4.00 2.99 8.27
CA LEU A 57 5.32 3.35 8.78
C LEU A 57 6.19 2.11 9.02
N LEU A 58 5.58 0.97 9.41
CA LEU A 58 6.31 -0.27 9.66
C LEU A 58 7.06 -0.75 8.40
N PRO A 59 6.39 -0.98 7.25
CA PRO A 59 7.11 -1.38 6.05
C PRO A 59 7.96 -0.26 5.46
N ALA A 60 7.56 1.01 5.54
CA ALA A 60 8.34 2.12 4.99
C ALA A 60 9.70 2.26 5.70
N LEU A 61 9.69 2.28 7.03
CA LEU A 61 10.91 2.32 7.83
C LEU A 61 11.66 0.98 7.76
N GLY A 62 10.93 -0.14 7.87
CA GLY A 62 11.52 -1.47 7.87
C GLY A 62 12.30 -1.75 6.57
N VAL A 63 11.71 -1.49 5.41
CA VAL A 63 12.41 -1.61 4.12
C VAL A 63 13.58 -0.62 4.04
N GLY A 64 13.35 0.64 4.47
CA GLY A 64 14.40 1.66 4.48
C GLY A 64 15.63 1.25 5.29
N PHE A 65 15.47 0.57 6.42
CA PHE A 65 16.60 0.06 7.20
C PHE A 65 17.13 -1.28 6.67
N ALA A 66 16.26 -2.22 6.29
CA ALA A 66 16.66 -3.55 5.87
C ALA A 66 17.50 -3.56 4.58
N VAL A 67 17.26 -2.65 3.64
CA VAL A 67 18.02 -2.58 2.39
C VAL A 67 19.43 -1.98 2.55
N GLN A 68 19.76 -1.43 3.72
CA GLN A 68 21.09 -0.89 3.99
C GLN A 68 22.11 -1.99 4.35
N ASP A 69 21.63 -3.15 4.80
CA ASP A 69 22.48 -4.28 5.19
C ASP A 69 22.26 -5.47 4.24
N PRO A 70 23.24 -5.77 3.33
CA PRO A 70 23.14 -6.90 2.41
C PRO A 70 23.06 -8.28 3.09
N THR A 71 23.35 -8.36 4.39
CA THR A 71 23.24 -9.60 5.18
C THR A 71 21.82 -9.84 5.71
N THR A 72 20.90 -8.91 5.50
CA THR A 72 19.50 -9.05 5.94
C THR A 72 18.91 -10.39 5.46
N PRO A 73 18.37 -11.21 6.39
CA PRO A 73 17.78 -12.49 6.04
C PRO A 73 16.56 -12.33 5.11
N PHE A 74 16.38 -13.31 4.22
CA PHE A 74 15.26 -13.31 3.27
C PHE A 74 13.90 -13.26 3.98
N GLU A 75 13.75 -13.92 5.12
CA GLU A 75 12.52 -13.97 5.94
C GLU A 75 12.10 -12.57 6.43
N VAL A 76 13.08 -11.73 6.77
CA VAL A 76 12.80 -10.32 7.16
C VAL A 76 12.26 -9.55 5.98
N MET A 77 12.84 -9.72 4.79
CA MET A 77 12.36 -9.07 3.56
C MET A 77 10.96 -9.58 3.17
N VAL A 78 10.68 -10.86 3.35
CA VAL A 78 9.35 -11.45 3.16
C VAL A 78 8.33 -10.79 4.09
N LEU A 79 8.65 -10.69 5.39
CA LEU A 79 7.77 -10.04 6.36
C LEU A 79 7.48 -8.58 5.97
N LEU A 80 8.52 -7.83 5.63
CA LEU A 80 8.37 -6.44 5.20
C LEU A 80 7.55 -6.31 3.90
N SER A 81 7.75 -7.21 2.95
CA SER A 81 6.96 -7.26 1.71
C SER A 81 5.49 -7.56 1.99
N LEU A 82 5.17 -8.46 2.91
CA LEU A 82 3.80 -8.71 3.35
C LEU A 82 3.19 -7.48 4.04
N LEU A 83 3.96 -6.78 4.88
CA LEU A 83 3.51 -5.55 5.54
C LEU A 83 3.26 -4.40 4.53
N CYS A 84 3.95 -4.35 3.41
CA CYS A 84 3.65 -3.38 2.34
C CYS A 84 2.21 -3.51 1.82
N GLY A 85 1.60 -4.68 1.90
CA GLY A 85 0.21 -4.91 1.52
C GLY A 85 -0.82 -4.23 2.42
N LEU A 86 -0.44 -3.76 3.63
CA LEU A 86 -1.35 -2.99 4.51
C LEU A 86 -1.96 -1.79 3.78
N GLY A 87 -1.21 -1.13 2.90
CA GLY A 87 -1.71 -0.02 2.07
C GLY A 87 -2.78 -0.46 1.07
N GLY A 88 -2.63 -1.65 0.50
CA GLY A 88 -3.59 -2.20 -0.46
C GLY A 88 -4.98 -2.41 0.13
N GLY A 89 -5.07 -2.75 1.41
CA GLY A 89 -6.32 -2.88 2.15
C GLY A 89 -7.09 -1.56 2.30
N ASN A 90 -6.39 -0.44 2.44
CA ASN A 90 -7.00 0.88 2.64
C ASN A 90 -7.91 1.34 1.49
N PHE A 91 -7.71 0.81 0.28
CA PHE A 91 -8.63 1.10 -0.82
C PHE A 91 -10.06 0.66 -0.49
N ALA A 92 -10.26 -0.54 0.05
CA ALA A 92 -11.58 -1.05 0.39
C ALA A 92 -12.24 -0.23 1.52
N SER A 93 -11.49 0.10 2.57
CA SER A 93 -12.01 0.89 3.68
C SER A 93 -12.32 2.33 3.28
N SER A 94 -11.52 2.97 2.42
CA SER A 94 -11.80 4.32 1.95
C SER A 94 -13.04 4.39 1.07
N MET A 95 -13.26 3.41 0.19
CA MET A 95 -14.47 3.31 -0.63
C MET A 95 -15.71 3.13 0.25
N ALA A 96 -15.64 2.25 1.25
CA ALA A 96 -16.73 2.08 2.22
C ALA A 96 -17.01 3.39 2.97
N HIS A 97 -15.98 4.07 3.48
CA HIS A 97 -16.12 5.32 4.22
C HIS A 97 -16.76 6.42 3.37
N VAL A 98 -16.27 6.66 2.15
CA VAL A 98 -16.80 7.66 1.22
C VAL A 98 -18.27 7.39 0.90
N SER A 99 -18.67 6.12 0.73
CA SER A 99 -20.05 5.78 0.40
C SER A 99 -21.09 6.21 1.44
N PHE A 100 -20.66 6.37 2.71
CA PHE A 100 -21.55 6.81 3.79
C PHE A 100 -21.69 8.34 3.91
N PHE A 101 -20.69 9.09 3.41
CA PHE A 101 -20.67 10.55 3.54
C PHE A 101 -21.43 11.28 2.43
N TYR A 102 -21.59 10.65 1.27
CA TYR A 102 -22.16 11.30 0.10
C TYR A 102 -23.59 10.83 -0.20
N PRO A 103 -24.49 11.74 -0.57
CA PRO A 103 -25.85 11.37 -0.98
C PRO A 103 -25.82 10.55 -2.27
N LYS A 104 -26.89 9.77 -2.52
CA LYS A 104 -27.00 8.87 -3.68
C LYS A 104 -26.77 9.56 -5.03
N SER A 105 -27.07 10.86 -5.13
CA SER A 105 -26.88 11.65 -6.36
C SER A 105 -25.41 11.93 -6.70
N SER A 106 -24.50 11.96 -5.71
CA SER A 106 -23.10 12.35 -5.89
C SER A 106 -22.10 11.27 -5.46
N VAL A 107 -22.56 10.20 -4.81
CA VAL A 107 -21.68 9.13 -4.30
C VAL A 107 -20.84 8.49 -5.42
N GLY A 108 -21.40 8.32 -6.61
CA GLY A 108 -20.66 7.77 -7.75
C GLY A 108 -19.47 8.63 -8.16
N THR A 109 -19.64 9.94 -8.21
CA THR A 109 -18.55 10.90 -8.49
C THR A 109 -17.50 10.86 -7.39
N ALA A 110 -17.92 10.85 -6.11
CA ALA A 110 -17.00 10.82 -4.98
C ALA A 110 -16.16 9.51 -4.95
N LEU A 111 -16.79 8.37 -5.21
CA LEU A 111 -16.10 7.08 -5.33
C LEU A 111 -15.16 7.04 -6.53
N GLY A 112 -15.57 7.59 -7.67
CA GLY A 112 -14.74 7.69 -8.87
C GLY A 112 -13.50 8.55 -8.64
N LEU A 113 -13.63 9.70 -7.98
CA LEU A 113 -12.51 10.56 -7.60
C LEU A 113 -11.58 9.86 -6.61
N ASN A 114 -12.12 9.22 -5.57
CA ASN A 114 -11.34 8.47 -4.60
C ASN A 114 -10.53 7.35 -5.27
N ALA A 115 -11.15 6.59 -6.16
CA ALA A 115 -10.48 5.52 -6.90
C ALA A 115 -9.42 6.07 -7.87
N GLY A 116 -9.75 7.13 -8.62
CA GLY A 116 -8.84 7.73 -9.60
C GLY A 116 -7.60 8.34 -8.94
N LEU A 117 -7.79 9.15 -7.91
CA LEU A 117 -6.67 9.76 -7.16
C LEU A 117 -5.84 8.71 -6.41
N GLY A 118 -6.49 7.67 -5.86
CA GLY A 118 -5.78 6.56 -5.24
C GLY A 118 -4.88 5.81 -6.21
N ASN A 119 -5.35 5.54 -7.43
CA ASN A 119 -4.56 4.87 -8.47
C ASN A 119 -3.45 5.78 -9.05
N LEU A 120 -3.64 7.10 -9.05
CA LEU A 120 -2.58 8.05 -9.41
C LEU A 120 -1.34 7.89 -8.53
N GLY A 121 -1.52 7.51 -7.26
CA GLY A 121 -0.42 7.22 -6.34
C GLY A 121 0.54 6.14 -6.85
N VAL A 122 0.05 5.15 -7.60
CA VAL A 122 0.90 4.11 -8.24
C VAL A 122 1.84 4.75 -9.25
N SER A 123 1.32 5.61 -10.14
CA SER A 123 2.13 6.30 -11.15
C SER A 123 3.12 7.27 -10.51
N ILE A 124 2.71 7.98 -9.45
CA ILE A 124 3.60 8.86 -8.69
C ILE A 124 4.74 8.04 -8.06
N ALA A 125 4.44 6.89 -7.46
CA ALA A 125 5.47 6.04 -6.87
C ALA A 125 6.44 5.49 -7.91
N GLN A 126 5.95 5.07 -9.08
CA GLN A 126 6.78 4.60 -10.19
C GLN A 126 7.73 5.69 -10.74
N LEU A 127 7.31 6.96 -10.70
CA LEU A 127 8.13 8.10 -11.09
C LEU A 127 9.09 8.53 -9.98
N VAL A 128 8.60 8.68 -8.76
CA VAL A 128 9.36 9.25 -7.63
C VAL A 128 10.44 8.29 -7.13
N VAL A 129 10.14 7.00 -7.01
CA VAL A 129 11.10 6.04 -6.43
C VAL A 129 12.41 5.95 -7.22
N PRO A 130 12.44 5.83 -8.57
CA PRO A 130 13.69 5.87 -9.32
C PRO A 130 14.50 7.16 -9.11
N LEU A 131 13.82 8.30 -8.99
CA LEU A 131 14.48 9.60 -8.79
C LEU A 131 15.12 9.70 -7.40
N VAL A 132 14.40 9.28 -6.36
CA VAL A 132 14.88 9.43 -4.97
C VAL A 132 15.98 8.44 -4.59
N ILE A 133 16.00 7.26 -5.20
CA ILE A 133 17.09 6.31 -4.96
C ILE A 133 18.41 6.74 -5.62
N GLY A 134 18.36 7.59 -6.65
CA GLY A 134 19.54 8.17 -7.30
C GLY A 134 20.09 9.41 -6.58
N ALA A 135 19.47 9.88 -5.51
CA ALA A 135 19.83 11.12 -4.85
C ALA A 135 20.00 10.97 -3.33
N GLY A 136 21.03 11.58 -2.77
CA GLY A 136 21.29 11.62 -1.32
C GLY A 136 20.39 12.61 -0.59
N LEU A 137 19.05 12.38 -0.60
CA LEU A 137 18.04 13.36 -0.13
C LEU A 137 18.10 13.66 1.36
N PHE A 138 18.46 12.70 2.19
CA PHE A 138 18.38 12.83 3.65
C PHE A 138 19.74 13.07 4.31
N GLY A 139 20.78 13.32 3.53
CA GLY A 139 22.14 13.59 4.03
C GLY A 139 22.62 12.50 5.01
N ALA A 140 23.16 12.90 6.14
CA ALA A 140 23.65 11.97 7.16
C ALA A 140 22.54 11.10 7.80
N LEU A 141 21.30 11.56 7.80
CA LEU A 141 20.16 10.80 8.34
C LEU A 141 19.71 9.70 7.38
N GLY A 142 20.00 9.83 6.08
CA GLY A 142 19.62 8.86 5.07
C GLY A 142 20.52 7.63 4.97
N GLY A 143 21.63 7.60 5.70
CA GLY A 143 22.61 6.51 5.61
C GLY A 143 23.51 6.58 4.38
N ALA A 144 24.45 5.63 4.27
CA ALA A 144 25.38 5.53 3.15
C ALA A 144 24.70 4.98 1.88
N PRO A 145 25.17 5.39 0.69
CA PRO A 145 24.71 4.78 -0.54
C PRO A 145 25.24 3.34 -0.68
N GLN A 146 24.47 2.50 -1.33
CA GLN A 146 24.94 1.18 -1.74
C GLN A 146 25.76 1.33 -3.02
N SER A 147 27.02 0.83 -2.98
CA SER A 147 27.88 0.75 -4.15
C SER A 147 27.38 -0.35 -5.08
N GLN A 148 27.18 -0.04 -6.34
CA GLN A 148 26.91 -1.03 -7.39
C GLN A 148 28.19 -1.40 -8.12
N ALA A 149 28.33 -2.67 -8.54
CA ALA A 149 29.53 -3.14 -9.23
C ALA A 149 29.79 -2.38 -10.55
N ASP A 150 28.74 -2.04 -11.29
CA ASP A 150 28.82 -1.42 -12.62
C ASP A 150 27.95 -0.15 -12.76
N GLY A 151 27.65 0.56 -11.68
CA GLY A 151 26.74 1.72 -11.72
C GLY A 151 27.03 2.79 -10.69
N PRO A 152 26.30 3.91 -10.78
CA PRO A 152 26.37 4.97 -9.77
C PRO A 152 25.87 4.46 -8.41
N PRO A 153 26.36 5.04 -7.30
CA PRO A 153 25.86 4.69 -5.98
C PRO A 153 24.36 5.01 -5.85
N LEU A 154 23.59 4.12 -5.23
CA LEU A 154 22.17 4.27 -5.01
C LEU A 154 21.82 4.28 -3.52
N TRP A 155 20.83 5.09 -3.17
CA TRP A 155 20.24 5.14 -1.82
C TRP A 155 18.91 4.37 -1.82
N LEU A 156 18.95 3.04 -1.86
CA LEU A 156 17.75 2.20 -1.93
C LEU A 156 16.78 2.44 -0.76
N GLN A 157 17.30 2.82 0.40
CA GLN A 157 16.52 3.17 1.59
C GLN A 157 15.60 4.37 1.37
N ASN A 158 15.94 5.28 0.45
CA ASN A 158 15.10 6.45 0.14
C ASN A 158 13.75 6.04 -0.45
N ALA A 159 13.66 4.87 -1.09
CA ALA A 159 12.39 4.32 -1.56
C ALA A 159 11.37 4.09 -0.44
N GLY A 160 11.83 3.81 0.77
CA GLY A 160 10.99 3.73 1.96
C GLY A 160 10.86 5.08 2.68
N PHE A 161 11.97 5.73 2.98
CA PHE A 161 12.01 6.93 3.80
C PHE A 161 11.26 8.13 3.21
N VAL A 162 11.23 8.28 1.88
CA VAL A 162 10.51 9.38 1.23
C VAL A 162 9.02 9.41 1.58
N TRP A 163 8.42 8.26 1.86
CA TRP A 163 6.99 8.17 2.18
C TRP A 163 6.67 8.44 3.64
N VAL A 164 7.64 8.37 4.54
CA VAL A 164 7.42 8.55 6.00
C VAL A 164 6.73 9.87 6.33
N PRO A 165 7.19 11.05 5.87
CA PRO A 165 6.52 12.31 6.17
C PRO A 165 5.09 12.37 5.62
N PHE A 166 4.84 11.80 4.44
CA PHE A 166 3.49 11.76 3.84
C PHE A 166 2.56 10.82 4.60
N ILE A 167 3.05 9.66 5.06
CA ILE A 167 2.29 8.73 5.89
C ILE A 167 1.90 9.38 7.22
N VAL A 168 2.85 10.04 7.88
CA VAL A 168 2.59 10.75 9.14
C VAL A 168 1.57 11.87 8.92
N ALA A 169 1.79 12.71 7.92
CA ALA A 169 0.87 13.82 7.61
C ALA A 169 -0.54 13.32 7.28
N SER A 170 -0.65 12.26 6.47
CA SER A 170 -1.95 11.66 6.10
C SER A 170 -2.65 11.02 7.30
N SER A 171 -1.90 10.33 8.17
CA SER A 171 -2.46 9.74 9.39
C SER A 171 -2.96 10.80 10.37
N LEU A 172 -2.20 11.87 10.56
CA LEU A 172 -2.61 13.02 11.39
C LEU A 172 -3.81 13.76 10.77
N ALA A 173 -3.79 13.98 9.46
CA ALA A 173 -4.92 14.59 8.76
C ALA A 173 -6.20 13.75 8.90
N ALA A 174 -6.09 12.42 8.82
CA ALA A 174 -7.22 11.54 9.07
C ALA A 174 -7.69 11.61 10.52
N TRP A 175 -6.76 11.61 11.48
CA TRP A 175 -7.11 11.65 12.91
C TRP A 175 -7.80 12.93 13.33
N PHE A 176 -7.35 14.09 12.85
CA PHE A 176 -7.88 15.40 13.23
C PHE A 176 -8.94 15.94 12.27
N GLY A 177 -8.90 15.58 10.99
CA GLY A 177 -9.77 16.13 9.96
C GLY A 177 -10.99 15.27 9.62
N MET A 178 -10.97 13.97 9.91
CA MET A 178 -12.10 13.09 9.61
C MET A 178 -13.08 13.00 10.78
N ASN A 179 -14.34 12.74 10.46
CA ASN A 179 -15.41 12.50 11.44
C ASN A 179 -15.95 11.07 11.33
N ASP A 180 -16.39 10.54 12.45
CA ASP A 180 -17.14 9.27 12.50
C ASP A 180 -18.64 9.57 12.48
N ILE A 181 -19.39 8.85 11.65
CA ILE A 181 -20.85 8.94 11.57
C ILE A 181 -21.45 7.77 12.35
N ALA A 182 -22.30 8.06 13.31
CA ALA A 182 -22.94 7.03 14.15
C ALA A 182 -23.78 6.03 13.33
N ALA A 183 -24.39 6.49 12.22
CA ALA A 183 -25.17 5.66 11.30
C ALA A 183 -24.34 4.61 10.53
N MET A 184 -23.01 4.69 10.57
CA MET A 184 -22.13 3.72 9.92
C MET A 184 -21.92 2.45 10.74
N LYS A 185 -22.30 2.45 12.01
CA LYS A 185 -22.09 1.31 12.90
C LYS A 185 -22.98 0.14 12.49
N ALA A 186 -22.35 -0.94 12.05
CA ALA A 186 -23.00 -2.20 11.75
C ALA A 186 -22.12 -3.35 12.26
N SER A 187 -22.77 -4.41 12.76
CA SER A 187 -22.02 -5.60 13.15
C SER A 187 -21.49 -6.34 11.91
N PHE A 188 -20.49 -7.19 12.09
CA PHE A 188 -20.01 -8.05 11.01
C PHE A 188 -21.15 -8.93 10.45
N ALA A 189 -22.02 -9.44 11.31
CA ALA A 189 -23.15 -10.27 10.90
C ALA A 189 -24.12 -9.52 9.97
N ASP A 190 -24.42 -8.24 10.26
CA ASP A 190 -25.30 -7.42 9.41
C ASP A 190 -24.68 -7.20 8.03
N GLN A 191 -23.38 -7.05 7.96
CA GLN A 191 -22.64 -6.86 6.69
C GLN A 191 -22.51 -8.16 5.90
N ALA A 192 -22.42 -9.32 6.56
CA ALA A 192 -22.22 -10.63 5.94
C ALA A 192 -23.38 -11.05 5.03
N VAL A 193 -24.55 -10.42 5.11
CA VAL A 193 -25.68 -10.62 4.20
C VAL A 193 -25.30 -10.41 2.72
N ILE A 194 -24.27 -9.60 2.44
CA ILE A 194 -23.78 -9.37 1.07
C ILE A 194 -23.33 -10.66 0.38
N PHE A 195 -22.82 -11.65 1.12
CA PHE A 195 -22.38 -12.94 0.55
C PHE A 195 -23.52 -13.80 0.00
N GLN A 196 -24.75 -13.54 0.43
CA GLN A 196 -25.94 -14.26 -0.06
C GLN A 196 -26.45 -13.72 -1.40
N ARG A 197 -25.96 -12.55 -1.84
CA ARG A 197 -26.43 -11.90 -3.06
C ARG A 197 -25.63 -12.35 -4.28
N LYS A 198 -26.27 -13.04 -5.25
CA LYS A 198 -25.64 -13.46 -6.52
C LYS A 198 -24.99 -12.31 -7.27
N HIS A 199 -25.65 -11.13 -7.30
CA HIS A 199 -25.14 -9.96 -7.98
C HIS A 199 -23.76 -9.53 -7.46
N ASN A 200 -23.52 -9.64 -6.16
CA ASN A 200 -22.20 -9.36 -5.56
C ASN A 200 -21.11 -10.25 -6.17
N TRP A 201 -21.34 -11.54 -6.29
CA TRP A 201 -20.38 -12.49 -6.85
C TRP A 201 -20.08 -12.23 -8.33
N ILE A 202 -21.12 -11.89 -9.11
CA ILE A 202 -20.95 -11.52 -10.52
C ILE A 202 -20.08 -10.26 -10.63
N MET A 203 -20.34 -9.23 -9.82
CA MET A 203 -19.54 -8.01 -9.82
C MET A 203 -18.10 -8.25 -9.38
N CYS A 204 -17.88 -9.10 -8.37
CA CYS A 204 -16.53 -9.51 -7.96
C CYS A 204 -15.77 -10.21 -9.09
N TRP A 205 -16.43 -11.09 -9.83
CA TRP A 205 -15.84 -11.80 -10.96
C TRP A 205 -15.44 -10.82 -12.09
N LEU A 206 -16.35 -9.93 -12.48
CA LEU A 206 -16.07 -8.91 -13.49
C LEU A 206 -14.94 -7.97 -13.06
N TYR A 207 -14.93 -7.56 -11.79
CA TYR A 207 -13.88 -6.70 -11.24
C TYR A 207 -12.52 -7.39 -11.18
N THR A 208 -12.50 -8.70 -10.90
CA THR A 208 -11.26 -9.50 -10.95
C THR A 208 -10.66 -9.48 -12.35
N GLY A 209 -11.47 -9.61 -13.39
CA GLY A 209 -11.00 -9.52 -14.78
C GLY A 209 -10.43 -8.13 -15.14
N THR A 210 -11.15 -7.08 -14.81
CA THR A 210 -10.75 -5.70 -15.20
C THR A 210 -9.60 -5.17 -14.34
N PHE A 211 -9.74 -5.22 -13.01
CA PHE A 211 -8.74 -4.68 -12.11
C PHE A 211 -7.52 -5.60 -11.97
N GLY A 212 -7.71 -6.91 -12.06
CA GLY A 212 -6.63 -7.88 -12.08
C GLY A 212 -5.71 -7.69 -13.29
N SER A 213 -6.27 -7.41 -14.46
CA SER A 213 -5.50 -7.07 -15.66
C SER A 213 -4.70 -5.77 -15.46
N PHE A 214 -5.34 -4.73 -14.90
CA PHE A 214 -4.66 -3.46 -14.60
C PHE A 214 -3.46 -3.66 -13.67
N ILE A 215 -3.64 -4.39 -12.57
CA ILE A 215 -2.55 -4.69 -11.61
C ILE A 215 -1.46 -5.55 -12.27
N GLY A 216 -1.84 -6.58 -13.04
CA GLY A 216 -0.90 -7.45 -13.72
C GLY A 216 -0.01 -6.70 -14.70
N TYR A 217 -0.58 -5.83 -15.53
CA TYR A 217 0.19 -4.99 -16.45
C TYR A 217 1.06 -3.96 -15.72
N SER A 218 0.54 -3.27 -14.71
CA SER A 218 1.31 -2.27 -13.97
C SER A 218 2.47 -2.85 -13.15
N ALA A 219 2.41 -4.13 -12.80
CA ALA A 219 3.50 -4.81 -12.10
C ALA A 219 4.55 -5.40 -13.06
N GLY A 220 4.16 -5.67 -14.34
CA GLY A 220 5.03 -6.28 -15.35
C GLY A 220 5.82 -5.27 -16.18
N PHE A 221 5.36 -4.03 -16.23
CA PHE A 221 5.98 -2.92 -16.95
C PHE A 221 6.38 -1.79 -16.00
#